data_acc0a8cd1834ce49e644dada0d3f4484
#
_entry.id   acc0a8cd1834ce49e644dada0d3f4484
#
_cell.length_a   1.000
_cell.length_b   1.000
_cell.length_c   1.000
_cell.angle_alpha   90.00
_cell.angle_beta   90.00
_cell.angle_gamma   90.00
#
_symmetry.space_group_name_H-M   'P 1'
#
loop_
_entity.id
_entity.type
_entity.pdbx_description
1 polymer ?
#
loop_
_entity_poly.entity_id
_entity_poly.type
_entity_poly.pdbx_seq_one_letter_code
_entity_poly.pdbx_strand_id
1 'polypeptide(L)'
;MAIGTCISIITLNVNGLNAPIKRHRLVEWIQKQDPYICCLQETHFRPQDTYRLKVRGLKNIFHANGKQSSYQTKWGVAILISDKIDLKIKKITRDKEGLYIIIKGSIQEEDITIANIYVPNIGAPQYIRKTLTDIEHLIPVADHQNRKLIRKHKH
;
A
#
# COMPACT_ATOMS: atom_id res chain seq x y z
N MET A 1 20.03 11.08 -1.71
CA MET A 1 19.66 10.71 -0.33
C MET A 1 20.76 9.83 0.24
N ALA A 2 21.26 10.17 1.38
CA ALA A 2 22.30 9.36 2.01
C ALA A 2 21.71 8.03 2.48
N ILE A 3 22.46 6.94 2.30
CA ILE A 3 22.15 5.64 2.88
C ILE A 3 22.12 5.82 4.40
N GLY A 4 21.03 5.46 5.03
CA GLY A 4 20.84 5.69 6.46
C GLY A 4 19.86 6.81 6.79
N THR A 5 19.35 7.51 5.78
CA THR A 5 18.24 8.45 5.99
C THR A 5 16.98 7.66 6.34
N CYS A 6 16.33 8.01 7.43
CA CYS A 6 15.08 7.37 7.83
C CYS A 6 13.98 7.69 6.81
N ILE A 7 13.36 6.66 6.27
CA ILE A 7 12.19 6.81 5.43
C ILE A 7 10.96 6.75 6.33
N SER A 8 10.19 7.83 6.36
CA SER A 8 8.94 7.86 7.11
C SER A 8 7.86 7.09 6.36
N ILE A 9 7.20 6.19 7.05
CA ILE A 9 6.09 5.40 6.50
C ILE A 9 4.88 5.54 7.39
N ILE A 10 3.76 5.91 6.77
CA ILE A 10 2.46 5.96 7.43
C ILE A 10 1.61 4.82 6.91
N THR A 11 0.90 4.16 7.81
CA THR A 11 -0.09 3.15 7.44
C THR A 11 -1.41 3.48 8.11
N LEU A 12 -2.50 3.39 7.36
CA LEU A 12 -3.81 3.83 7.83
C LEU A 12 -4.93 3.01 7.19
N ASN A 13 -5.83 2.49 8.03
CA ASN A 13 -7.10 1.96 7.55
C ASN A 13 -8.07 3.12 7.36
N VAL A 14 -8.56 3.30 6.14
CA VAL A 14 -9.37 4.47 5.80
C VAL A 14 -10.87 4.17 5.72
N ASN A 15 -11.26 2.90 5.80
CA ASN A 15 -12.65 2.48 5.81
C ASN A 15 -13.50 3.14 4.70
N GLY A 16 -13.00 3.05 3.49
CA GLY A 16 -13.67 3.58 2.29
C GLY A 16 -13.35 5.04 1.99
N LEU A 17 -13.06 5.32 0.74
CA LEU A 17 -12.71 6.66 0.25
C LEU A 17 -13.65 7.16 -0.84
N ASN A 18 -14.83 6.58 -0.97
CA ASN A 18 -15.77 6.98 -2.03
C ASN A 18 -16.45 8.32 -1.75
N ALA A 19 -16.59 8.71 -0.48
CA ALA A 19 -17.14 10.01 -0.13
C ALA A 19 -16.11 11.12 -0.35
N PRO A 20 -16.43 12.15 -1.16
CA PRO A 20 -15.49 13.21 -1.49
C PRO A 20 -14.93 13.94 -0.25
N ILE A 21 -15.76 14.20 0.73
CA ILE A 21 -15.36 14.91 1.95
C ILE A 21 -14.32 14.13 2.74
N LYS A 22 -14.49 12.82 2.80
CA LYS A 22 -13.56 11.93 3.51
C LYS A 22 -12.21 11.87 2.79
N ARG A 23 -12.23 11.75 1.46
CA ARG A 23 -11.00 11.83 0.66
C ARG A 23 -10.26 13.14 0.88
N HIS A 24 -10.98 14.23 0.88
CA HIS A 24 -10.41 15.56 1.03
C HIS A 24 -9.70 15.71 2.39
N ARG A 25 -10.35 15.28 3.46
CA ARG A 25 -9.78 15.29 4.80
C ARG A 25 -8.54 14.41 4.90
N LEU A 26 -8.58 13.24 4.29
CA LEU A 26 -7.44 12.33 4.27
C LEU A 26 -6.27 12.97 3.54
N VAL A 27 -6.51 13.54 2.37
CA VAL A 27 -5.46 14.20 1.57
C VAL A 27 -4.81 15.34 2.35
N GLU A 28 -5.59 16.18 3.00
CA GLU A 28 -5.05 17.26 3.84
C GLU A 28 -4.18 16.71 4.97
N TRP A 29 -4.63 15.65 5.62
CA TRP A 29 -3.89 15.04 6.71
C TRP A 29 -2.57 14.43 6.23
N ILE A 30 -2.59 13.69 5.12
CA ILE A 30 -1.38 13.11 4.53
C ILE A 30 -0.38 14.21 4.16
N GLN A 31 -0.84 15.30 3.57
CA GLN A 31 0.02 16.43 3.20
C GLN A 31 0.69 17.05 4.42
N LYS A 32 -0.02 17.17 5.52
CA LYS A 32 0.55 17.68 6.78
C LYS A 32 1.61 16.77 7.35
N GLN A 33 1.40 15.46 7.26
CA GLN A 33 2.37 14.48 7.75
C GLN A 33 3.61 14.38 6.85
N ASP A 34 3.46 14.71 5.57
CA ASP A 34 4.52 14.69 4.56
C ASP A 34 5.36 13.40 4.58
N PRO A 35 4.73 12.22 4.47
CA PRO A 35 5.45 10.96 4.53
C PRO A 35 6.22 10.68 3.25
N TYR A 36 7.24 9.86 3.34
CA TYR A 36 7.88 9.30 2.15
C TYR A 36 7.01 8.21 1.50
N ILE A 37 6.38 7.39 2.31
CA ILE A 37 5.50 6.31 1.85
C ILE A 37 4.23 6.31 2.69
N CYS A 38 3.09 6.19 2.04
CA CYS A 38 1.80 6.09 2.70
C CYS A 38 1.08 4.81 2.23
N CYS A 39 0.75 3.94 3.17
CA CYS A 39 0.03 2.71 2.92
C CYS A 39 -1.40 2.82 3.43
N LEU A 40 -2.36 2.67 2.54
CA LEU A 40 -3.78 2.74 2.87
C LEU A 40 -4.44 1.37 2.76
N GLN A 41 -5.32 1.04 3.69
CA GLN A 41 -6.12 -0.17 3.67
C GLN A 41 -7.60 0.18 3.66
N GLU A 42 -8.41 -0.72 3.10
CA GLU A 42 -9.85 -0.56 2.93
C GLU A 42 -10.23 0.72 2.17
N THR A 43 -9.60 0.91 1.03
CA THR A 43 -9.90 2.07 0.16
C THR A 43 -11.28 1.98 -0.48
N HIS A 44 -11.76 0.77 -0.75
CA HIS A 44 -13.07 0.48 -1.34
C HIS A 44 -13.29 1.12 -2.71
N PHE A 45 -12.26 1.50 -3.42
CA PHE A 45 -12.37 2.04 -4.76
C PHE A 45 -12.73 0.95 -5.78
N ARG A 46 -13.64 1.27 -6.68
CA ARG A 46 -13.71 0.53 -7.94
C ARG A 46 -12.51 0.90 -8.80
N PRO A 47 -12.02 0.00 -9.67
CA PRO A 47 -10.87 0.32 -10.52
C PRO A 47 -11.01 1.64 -11.29
N GLN A 48 -12.22 1.95 -11.79
CA GLN A 48 -12.49 3.17 -12.52
C GLN A 48 -12.51 4.44 -11.66
N ASP A 49 -12.54 4.32 -10.34
CA ASP A 49 -12.60 5.47 -9.42
C ASP A 49 -11.26 5.79 -8.75
N THR A 50 -10.23 4.99 -8.99
CA THR A 50 -8.93 5.17 -8.34
C THR A 50 -8.30 6.54 -8.65
N TYR A 51 -8.56 7.10 -9.81
CA TYR A 51 -8.07 8.42 -10.22
C TYR A 51 -8.51 9.55 -9.29
N ARG A 52 -9.55 9.32 -8.48
CA ARG A 52 -10.11 10.33 -7.57
C ARG A 52 -9.18 10.61 -6.38
N LEU A 53 -8.31 9.67 -6.05
CA LEU A 53 -7.32 9.89 -5.00
C LEU A 53 -6.11 10.58 -5.59
N LYS A 54 -5.92 11.83 -5.22
CA LYS A 54 -4.76 12.65 -5.63
C LYS A 54 -4.20 13.35 -4.42
N VAL A 55 -2.90 13.22 -4.21
CA VAL A 55 -2.21 13.86 -3.10
C VAL A 55 -1.02 14.62 -3.66
N ARG A 56 -0.97 15.92 -3.38
CA ARG A 56 0.14 16.75 -3.81
C ARG A 56 1.44 16.27 -3.18
N GLY A 57 2.46 16.06 -4.00
CA GLY A 57 3.76 15.55 -3.55
C GLY A 57 3.86 14.03 -3.47
N LEU A 58 2.75 13.30 -3.65
CA LEU A 58 2.73 11.85 -3.70
C LEU A 58 2.01 11.39 -4.97
N LYS A 59 2.61 11.67 -6.11
CA LYS A 59 1.98 11.41 -7.42
C LYS A 59 1.99 9.95 -7.81
N ASN A 60 2.94 9.18 -7.32
CA ASN A 60 3.03 7.76 -7.61
C ASN A 60 2.12 7.00 -6.65
N ILE A 61 0.93 6.66 -7.13
CA ILE A 61 -0.09 5.95 -6.37
C ILE A 61 -0.38 4.63 -7.06
N PHE A 62 -0.25 3.54 -6.30
CA PHE A 62 -0.46 2.18 -6.78
C PHE A 62 -1.61 1.55 -6.01
N HIS A 63 -2.57 1.00 -6.74
CA HIS A 63 -3.78 0.42 -6.16
C HIS A 63 -3.85 -1.08 -6.44
N ALA A 64 -4.35 -1.83 -5.46
CA ALA A 64 -4.87 -3.17 -5.66
C ALA A 64 -6.30 -3.18 -5.16
N ASN A 65 -7.25 -3.39 -6.08
CA ASN A 65 -8.66 -3.35 -5.77
C ASN A 65 -9.26 -4.74 -5.91
N GLY A 66 -10.19 -5.08 -5.02
CA GLY A 66 -10.90 -6.33 -5.06
C GLY A 66 -11.80 -6.44 -6.29
N LYS A 67 -12.16 -7.66 -6.63
CA LYS A 67 -13.15 -7.90 -7.66
C LYS A 67 -14.44 -7.20 -7.32
N GLN A 68 -14.99 -6.54 -8.30
CA GLN A 68 -16.29 -5.91 -8.22
C GLN A 68 -17.37 -7.00 -8.08
N SER A 69 -17.86 -7.22 -6.89
CA SER A 69 -19.19 -7.79 -6.74
C SER A 69 -20.18 -6.64 -6.91
N SER A 70 -21.24 -6.87 -7.61
CA SER A 70 -22.17 -5.97 -8.29
C SER A 70 -22.44 -4.55 -7.74
N TYR A 71 -22.04 -4.21 -6.51
CA TYR A 71 -22.34 -2.89 -5.95
C TYR A 71 -21.23 -2.23 -5.11
N GLN A 72 -20.29 -2.99 -4.58
CA GLN A 72 -19.21 -2.42 -3.78
C GLN A 72 -17.94 -3.28 -3.83
N THR A 73 -16.79 -2.63 -3.97
CA THR A 73 -15.52 -3.27 -3.67
C THR A 73 -15.33 -3.29 -2.17
N LYS A 74 -15.30 -4.49 -1.62
CA LYS A 74 -15.23 -4.71 -0.18
C LYS A 74 -13.87 -4.34 0.42
N TRP A 75 -12.82 -4.49 -0.38
CA TRP A 75 -11.44 -4.31 0.08
C TRP A 75 -10.75 -3.26 -0.77
N GLY A 76 -9.47 -3.23 -0.74
CA GLY A 76 -8.64 -2.35 -1.53
C GLY A 76 -7.50 -1.81 -0.70
N VAL A 77 -6.31 -1.83 -1.26
CA VAL A 77 -5.12 -1.26 -0.65
C VAL A 77 -4.44 -0.34 -1.64
N ALA A 78 -3.70 0.63 -1.12
CA ALA A 78 -2.94 1.54 -1.95
C ALA A 78 -1.58 1.85 -1.31
N ILE A 79 -0.59 2.09 -2.15
CA ILE A 79 0.70 2.62 -1.73
C ILE A 79 0.92 3.93 -2.46
N LEU A 80 1.15 4.98 -1.70
CA LEU A 80 1.49 6.31 -2.19
C LEU A 80 2.96 6.57 -1.90
N ILE A 81 3.70 7.00 -2.93
CA ILE A 81 5.14 7.22 -2.81
C ILE A 81 5.43 8.69 -3.10
N SER A 82 6.18 9.31 -2.20
CA SER A 82 6.58 10.71 -2.30
C SER A 82 7.46 10.97 -3.52
N ASP A 83 7.26 12.13 -4.13
CA ASP A 83 8.12 12.63 -5.20
C ASP A 83 9.57 12.88 -4.74
N LYS A 84 9.80 12.92 -3.42
CA LYS A 84 11.15 13.05 -2.84
C LYS A 84 11.99 11.80 -2.95
N ILE A 85 11.36 10.66 -3.24
CA ILE A 85 12.05 9.36 -3.39
C ILE A 85 12.13 9.03 -4.87
N ASP A 86 13.33 8.78 -5.36
CA ASP A 86 13.52 8.22 -6.69
C ASP A 86 13.46 6.69 -6.63
N LEU A 87 12.25 6.17 -6.61
CA LEU A 87 12.01 4.73 -6.61
C LEU A 87 11.95 4.22 -8.04
N LYS A 88 12.87 3.34 -8.37
CA LYS A 88 12.86 2.62 -9.64
C LYS A 88 12.13 1.30 -9.45
N ILE A 89 10.94 1.20 -10.02
CA ILE A 89 10.08 0.03 -9.84
C ILE A 89 10.49 -1.07 -10.81
N LYS A 90 10.69 -2.26 -10.27
CA LYS A 90 11.01 -3.46 -11.05
C LYS A 90 9.79 -4.35 -11.24
N LYS A 91 8.97 -4.49 -10.21
CA LYS A 91 7.79 -5.37 -10.24
C LYS A 91 6.73 -4.91 -9.26
N ILE A 92 5.47 -4.99 -9.67
CA ILE A 92 4.32 -4.77 -8.82
C ILE A 92 3.47 -6.02 -8.83
N THR A 93 3.16 -6.55 -7.65
CA THR A 93 2.26 -7.68 -7.49
C THR A 93 1.00 -7.22 -6.77
N ARG A 94 -0.16 -7.45 -7.39
CA ARG A 94 -1.45 -7.05 -6.86
C ARG A 94 -2.30 -8.26 -6.56
N ASP A 95 -2.87 -8.31 -5.36
CA ASP A 95 -3.85 -9.32 -5.00
C ASP A 95 -5.17 -9.10 -5.73
N LYS A 96 -5.78 -10.17 -6.22
CA LYS A 96 -7.06 -10.12 -6.92
C LYS A 96 -8.22 -9.69 -6.03
N GLU A 97 -8.12 -9.96 -4.74
CA GLU A 97 -9.13 -9.57 -3.75
C GLU A 97 -8.88 -8.20 -3.14
N GLY A 98 -7.76 -7.56 -3.47
CA GLY A 98 -7.41 -6.25 -2.94
C GLY A 98 -6.93 -6.26 -1.50
N LEU A 99 -6.37 -7.37 -1.03
CA LEU A 99 -5.86 -7.50 0.33
C LEU A 99 -4.38 -7.18 0.46
N TYR A 100 -3.63 -7.24 -0.63
CA TYR A 100 -2.24 -6.82 -0.59
C TYR A 100 -1.77 -6.24 -1.93
N ILE A 101 -0.72 -5.45 -1.82
CA ILE A 101 0.09 -4.98 -2.94
C ILE A 101 1.55 -5.01 -2.52
N ILE A 102 2.41 -5.49 -3.41
CA ILE A 102 3.84 -5.57 -3.16
C ILE A 102 4.57 -4.89 -4.31
N ILE A 103 5.44 -3.95 -3.97
CA ILE A 103 6.28 -3.23 -4.92
C ILE A 103 7.72 -3.62 -4.67
N LYS A 104 8.38 -4.14 -5.69
CA LYS A 104 9.82 -4.38 -5.70
C LYS A 104 10.50 -3.35 -6.59
N GLY A 105 11.57 -2.79 -6.10
CA GLY A 105 12.32 -1.80 -6.83
C GLY A 105 13.65 -1.48 -6.17
N SER A 106 14.18 -0.33 -6.49
CA SER A 106 15.41 0.16 -5.88
C SER A 106 15.37 1.66 -5.63
N ILE A 107 16.03 2.07 -4.57
CA ILE A 107 16.30 3.47 -4.25
C ILE A 107 17.81 3.61 -4.12
N GLN A 108 18.43 4.47 -4.96
CA GLN A 108 19.88 4.66 -4.98
C GLN A 108 20.64 3.33 -5.07
N GLU A 109 20.23 2.49 -6.02
CA GLU A 109 20.83 1.18 -6.31
C GLU A 109 20.68 0.14 -5.18
N GLU A 110 20.00 0.48 -4.10
CA GLU A 110 19.63 -0.48 -3.07
C GLU A 110 18.26 -1.07 -3.33
N ASP A 111 18.18 -2.39 -3.30
CA ASP A 111 16.90 -3.10 -3.47
C ASP A 111 15.98 -2.86 -2.28
N ILE A 112 14.72 -2.59 -2.59
CA ILE A 112 13.67 -2.39 -1.59
C ILE A 112 12.42 -3.15 -2.00
N THR A 113 11.76 -3.73 -1.01
CA THR A 113 10.43 -4.31 -1.17
C THR A 113 9.47 -3.61 -0.22
N ILE A 114 8.40 -3.06 -0.78
CA ILE A 114 7.34 -2.41 -0.01
C ILE A 114 6.11 -3.29 -0.11
N ALA A 115 5.62 -3.76 1.02
CA ALA A 115 4.41 -4.58 1.08
C ALA A 115 3.36 -3.90 1.93
N ASN A 116 2.17 -3.74 1.38
CA ASN A 116 1.00 -3.25 2.10
C ASN A 116 -0.02 -4.38 2.15
N ILE A 117 -0.27 -4.89 3.34
CA ILE A 117 -1.08 -6.08 3.56
C ILE A 117 -2.19 -5.75 4.54
N TYR A 118 -3.42 -6.04 4.15
CA TYR A 118 -4.58 -5.93 5.01
C TYR A 118 -5.10 -7.30 5.38
N VAL A 119 -5.25 -7.54 6.68
CA VAL A 119 -5.82 -8.78 7.22
C VAL A 119 -7.17 -8.45 7.85
N PRO A 120 -8.28 -8.86 7.22
CA PRO A 120 -9.59 -8.59 7.77
C PRO A 120 -9.83 -9.32 9.10
N ASN A 121 -10.60 -8.68 9.98
CA ASN A 121 -10.97 -9.28 11.28
C ASN A 121 -11.96 -10.44 11.14
N ILE A 122 -12.75 -10.44 10.07
CA ILE A 122 -13.71 -11.50 9.79
C ILE A 122 -13.00 -12.50 8.91
N GLY A 123 -12.53 -13.61 9.52
CA GLY A 123 -11.64 -14.51 8.86
C GLY A 123 -12.30 -15.63 8.10
N ALA A 124 -11.77 -15.90 6.93
CA ALA A 124 -11.56 -17.25 6.49
C ALA A 124 -10.11 -17.58 6.87
N PRO A 125 -9.84 -18.34 7.94
CA PRO A 125 -8.46 -18.66 8.34
C PRO A 125 -7.65 -19.30 7.21
N GLN A 126 -8.30 -20.08 6.36
CA GLN A 126 -7.67 -20.70 5.19
C GLN A 126 -7.22 -19.66 4.17
N TYR A 127 -8.02 -18.62 3.94
CA TYR A 127 -7.66 -17.56 3.01
C TYR A 127 -6.46 -16.76 3.51
N ILE A 128 -6.44 -16.45 4.80
CA ILE A 128 -5.32 -15.73 5.42
C ILE A 128 -4.05 -16.56 5.34
N ARG A 129 -4.10 -17.86 5.62
CA ARG A 129 -2.95 -18.75 5.51
C ARG A 129 -2.43 -18.80 4.08
N LYS A 130 -3.31 -18.94 3.11
CA LYS A 130 -2.93 -18.93 1.70
C LYS A 130 -2.28 -17.63 1.30
N THR A 131 -2.87 -16.50 1.70
CA THR A 131 -2.32 -15.18 1.40
C THR A 131 -0.93 -14.99 2.00
N LEU A 132 -0.73 -15.38 3.26
CA LEU A 132 0.58 -15.30 3.91
C LEU A 132 1.61 -16.21 3.21
N THR A 133 1.20 -17.40 2.81
CA THR A 133 2.09 -18.32 2.07
C THR A 133 2.47 -17.74 0.71
N ASP A 134 1.52 -17.18 -0.01
CA ASP A 134 1.79 -16.54 -1.30
C ASP A 134 2.76 -15.37 -1.13
N ILE A 135 2.61 -14.59 -0.06
CA ILE A 135 3.46 -13.45 0.25
C ILE A 135 4.88 -13.89 0.62
N GLU A 136 5.03 -14.97 1.37
CA GLU A 136 6.35 -15.49 1.73
C GLU A 136 7.21 -15.80 0.50
N HIS A 137 6.59 -16.28 -0.58
CA HIS A 137 7.30 -16.50 -1.85
C HIS A 137 7.65 -15.21 -2.57
N LEU A 138 6.92 -14.14 -2.33
CA LEU A 138 7.11 -12.85 -3.01
C LEU A 138 8.10 -11.96 -2.29
N ILE A 139 8.26 -12.13 -0.97
CA ILE A 139 9.18 -11.35 -0.17
C ILE A 139 10.47 -12.18 -0.02
N PRO A 140 11.60 -11.71 -0.58
CA PRO A 140 12.85 -12.42 -0.38
C PRO A 140 13.20 -12.45 1.10
N VAL A 141 13.77 -13.58 1.55
CA VAL A 141 14.36 -13.65 2.89
C VAL A 141 15.47 -12.61 2.94
N ALA A 142 15.15 -11.46 3.50
CA ALA A 142 16.12 -10.41 3.63
C ALA A 142 17.10 -10.78 4.72
N ASP A 143 18.38 -10.59 4.46
CA ASP A 143 19.38 -10.49 5.47
C ASP A 143 18.92 -9.49 6.55
N HIS A 144 19.15 -9.79 7.81
CA HIS A 144 18.70 -8.96 8.93
C HIS A 144 19.13 -7.49 8.82
N GLN A 145 20.18 -7.22 8.07
CA GLN A 145 20.70 -5.87 7.87
C GLN A 145 19.93 -5.05 6.84
N ASN A 146 19.17 -5.70 5.97
CA ASN A 146 18.44 -5.05 4.87
C ASN A 146 16.92 -5.12 5.01
N ARG A 147 16.43 -5.49 6.16
CA ARG A 147 15.00 -5.46 6.44
C ARG A 147 14.50 -4.03 6.45
N LYS A 148 14.09 -3.57 5.30
CA LYS A 148 13.32 -2.33 5.23
C LYS A 148 11.86 -2.69 5.04
N LEU A 149 11.23 -2.65 6.06
CA LEU A 149 9.89 -2.36 6.38
C LEU A 149 8.78 -3.05 5.66
N ILE A 150 8.36 -4.09 6.22
CA ILE A 150 7.03 -4.63 6.06
C ILE A 150 6.15 -4.00 7.11
N ARG A 151 5.11 -3.28 6.70
CA ARG A 151 4.12 -2.81 7.64
C ARG A 151 2.84 -3.55 7.44
N LYS A 152 2.44 -4.18 8.50
CA LYS A 152 1.14 -4.76 8.69
C LYS A 152 0.33 -3.79 9.51
N HIS A 153 -0.78 -3.35 8.98
CA HIS A 153 -1.74 -2.60 9.76
C HIS A 153 -2.83 -3.53 10.25
N LYS A 154 -3.05 -3.52 11.54
CA LYS A 154 -4.04 -4.33 12.20
C LYS A 154 -5.09 -3.42 12.82
N HIS A 155 -6.30 -3.66 12.43
CA HIS A 155 -7.46 -3.07 13.07
C HIS A 155 -8.30 -4.11 13.73
#